data_46f861ac614d5483ca82aed479914065
#
_entry.id   46f861ac614d5483ca82aed479914065
#
_cell.length_a   1.000
_cell.length_b   1.000
_cell.length_c   1.000
_cell.angle_alpha   90.00
_cell.angle_beta   90.00
_cell.angle_gamma   90.00
#
_symmetry.space_group_name_H-M   'P 1'
#
loop_
_entity.id
_entity.type
_entity.pdbx_description
1 polymer ?
#
loop_
_entity_poly.entity_id
_entity_poly.type
_entity_poly.pdbx_seq_one_letter_code
_entity_poly.pdbx_strand_id
1 'polypeptide(L)'
;VYGFQIDLNTSFTGEDSLDISLDAGNGATAAGSLTGPLAEFDINGGSEALTVDGVSYTFPVGDSMTVIVGDNTDGSALFTTACAYGGPSDTLSDCANVNAGITNGGFAVGAAYDFGNGLTAAVGYAGPETGIMTEESADAYGANVAFDGGNYGLSLTYGSLEDAGTDEDTYTALNAYYSFDSGISISAGYEVGDIGGALAAVDETEAYFIGVNGEVGPGELGAAIGTVGSMQEAGGAIPERLMYEAYYSY
;
A
#
# COMPACT_ATOMS: atom_id res chain seq x y z
N VAL A 1 18.17 -12.36 -12.81
CA VAL A 1 17.47 -11.83 -11.63
C VAL A 1 16.49 -12.87 -11.14
N TYR A 2 16.45 -13.10 -9.88
CA TYR A 2 15.46 -13.96 -9.21
C TYR A 2 15.15 -13.39 -7.82
N GLY A 3 13.97 -13.65 -7.34
CA GLY A 3 13.53 -13.43 -5.98
C GLY A 3 12.48 -14.46 -5.63
N PHE A 4 12.37 -14.79 -4.36
CA PHE A 4 11.27 -15.59 -3.84
C PHE A 4 10.97 -15.20 -2.39
N GLN A 5 9.73 -15.39 -2.02
CA GLN A 5 9.22 -15.18 -0.68
C GLN A 5 8.58 -16.47 -0.17
N ILE A 6 8.73 -16.73 1.11
CA ILE A 6 8.06 -17.82 1.82
C ILE A 6 7.26 -17.20 2.96
N ASP A 7 5.96 -17.31 2.89
CA ASP A 7 5.08 -16.85 3.95
C ASP A 7 4.64 -18.04 4.82
N LEU A 8 4.93 -17.92 6.10
CA LEU A 8 4.52 -18.88 7.12
C LEU A 8 3.35 -18.28 7.91
N ASN A 9 2.20 -18.89 7.80
CA ASN A 9 1.00 -18.47 8.52
C ASN A 9 0.60 -19.55 9.52
N THR A 10 0.27 -19.14 10.74
CA THR A 10 -0.29 -20.01 11.77
C THR A 10 -1.26 -19.25 12.67
N SER A 11 -2.12 -20.00 13.36
CA SER A 11 -3.08 -19.48 14.33
C SER A 11 -2.95 -20.25 15.63
N PHE A 12 -3.10 -19.57 16.75
CA PHE A 12 -3.11 -20.17 18.10
C PHE A 12 -4.52 -20.44 18.61
N THR A 13 -5.48 -19.60 18.18
CA THR A 13 -6.87 -19.65 18.67
C THR A 13 -7.85 -20.07 17.58
N GLY A 14 -7.45 -19.99 16.32
CA GLY A 14 -8.28 -20.21 15.15
C GLY A 14 -8.95 -18.92 14.63
N GLU A 15 -8.82 -17.81 15.36
CA GLU A 15 -9.34 -16.49 15.01
C GLU A 15 -8.23 -15.43 14.88
N ASP A 16 -7.01 -15.79 15.17
CA ASP A 16 -5.80 -14.98 15.08
C ASP A 16 -4.89 -15.46 13.95
N SER A 17 -3.93 -14.65 13.56
CA SER A 17 -2.90 -15.00 12.56
C SER A 17 -1.54 -14.52 13.04
N LEU A 18 -0.57 -15.42 13.10
CA LEU A 18 0.84 -15.10 13.14
C LEU A 18 1.41 -15.33 11.74
N ASP A 19 1.94 -14.27 11.15
CA ASP A 19 2.52 -14.28 9.83
C ASP A 19 4.01 -13.97 9.93
N ILE A 20 4.83 -14.78 9.26
CA ILE A 20 6.29 -14.61 9.17
C ILE A 20 6.66 -14.69 7.70
N SER A 21 7.16 -13.59 7.15
CA SER A 21 7.65 -13.53 5.79
C SER A 21 9.18 -13.69 5.77
N LEU A 22 9.64 -14.57 4.90
CA LEU A 22 11.05 -14.84 4.64
C LEU A 22 11.32 -14.59 3.17
N ASP A 23 12.33 -13.82 2.85
CA ASP A 23 12.67 -13.55 1.47
C ASP A 23 14.15 -13.84 1.15
N ALA A 24 14.43 -14.06 -0.12
CA ALA A 24 15.77 -14.12 -0.68
C ALA A 24 15.74 -13.82 -2.17
N GLY A 25 16.81 -13.22 -2.66
CA GLY A 25 16.95 -12.95 -4.08
C GLY A 25 18.08 -11.98 -4.41
N ASN A 26 18.27 -11.73 -5.68
CA ASN A 26 19.27 -10.78 -6.17
C ASN A 26 18.68 -9.64 -7.01
N GLY A 27 17.37 -9.39 -6.89
CA GLY A 27 16.67 -8.36 -7.64
C GLY A 27 17.19 -6.94 -7.38
N ALA A 28 17.47 -6.63 -6.12
CA ALA A 28 17.93 -5.30 -5.72
C ALA A 28 19.44 -5.10 -5.88
N THR A 29 20.26 -6.19 -5.85
CA THR A 29 21.74 -6.13 -5.80
C THR A 29 22.43 -6.51 -7.10
N ALA A 30 21.70 -7.09 -8.06
CA ALA A 30 22.29 -7.45 -9.34
C ALA A 30 22.77 -6.21 -10.10
N ALA A 31 23.95 -6.28 -10.71
CA ALA A 31 24.36 -5.31 -11.71
C ALA A 31 23.34 -5.35 -12.87
N GLY A 32 22.43 -4.40 -12.91
CA GLY A 32 21.24 -4.44 -13.76
C GLY A 32 19.96 -4.69 -12.97
N SER A 33 19.89 -4.18 -11.72
CA SER A 33 18.63 -4.12 -10.97
C SER A 33 17.49 -3.74 -11.90
N LEU A 34 16.36 -4.39 -11.70
CA LEU A 34 15.17 -4.12 -12.49
C LEU A 34 14.91 -2.61 -12.50
N THR A 35 14.97 -1.99 -13.67
CA THR A 35 14.77 -0.57 -13.84
C THR A 35 13.67 -0.33 -14.85
N GLY A 36 12.99 0.79 -14.72
CA GLY A 36 11.85 1.10 -15.57
C GLY A 36 10.69 0.11 -15.34
N PRO A 37 9.97 -0.30 -16.39
CA PRO A 37 8.76 -1.12 -16.25
C PRO A 37 8.94 -2.48 -15.55
N LEU A 38 10.18 -3.00 -15.46
CA LEU A 38 10.44 -4.26 -14.79
C LEU A 38 10.55 -4.12 -13.26
N ALA A 39 10.77 -2.92 -12.75
CA ALA A 39 10.75 -2.64 -11.32
C ALA A 39 9.34 -2.81 -10.74
N GLU A 40 8.32 -2.62 -11.56
CA GLU A 40 6.92 -2.75 -11.20
C GLU A 40 6.47 -4.18 -10.83
N PHE A 41 7.31 -5.17 -11.05
CA PHE A 41 7.01 -6.54 -10.62
C PHE A 41 7.47 -6.85 -9.19
N ASP A 42 8.03 -5.87 -8.50
CA ASP A 42 8.46 -5.93 -7.09
C ASP A 42 9.11 -7.27 -6.69
N ILE A 43 10.14 -7.65 -7.44
CA ILE A 43 10.84 -8.90 -7.18
C ILE A 43 11.70 -8.76 -5.93
N ASN A 44 11.29 -9.38 -4.85
CA ASN A 44 12.03 -9.47 -3.60
C ASN A 44 13.49 -9.85 -3.83
N GLY A 45 14.42 -9.17 -3.19
CA GLY A 45 15.80 -9.44 -3.48
C GLY A 45 16.83 -8.61 -2.76
N GLY A 46 16.66 -8.35 -1.47
CA GLY A 46 17.65 -7.64 -0.67
C GLY A 46 18.95 -8.43 -0.46
N SER A 47 18.90 -9.76 -0.45
CA SER A 47 20.02 -10.65 -0.17
C SER A 47 19.82 -12.01 -0.82
N GLU A 48 20.92 -12.66 -1.24
CA GLU A 48 20.88 -14.07 -1.67
C GLU A 48 20.69 -15.05 -0.49
N ALA A 49 20.91 -14.58 0.75
CA ALA A 49 20.62 -15.36 1.95
C ALA A 49 19.15 -15.19 2.34
N LEU A 50 18.54 -16.28 2.80
CA LEU A 50 17.20 -16.21 3.36
C LEU A 50 17.20 -15.35 4.62
N THR A 51 16.41 -14.30 4.63
CA THR A 51 16.26 -13.36 5.74
C THR A 51 14.80 -13.25 6.17
N VAL A 52 14.57 -12.87 7.42
CA VAL A 52 13.22 -12.48 7.86
C VAL A 52 12.93 -11.12 7.23
N ASP A 53 11.86 -11.06 6.50
CA ASP A 53 11.35 -9.84 5.88
C ASP A 53 10.39 -9.11 6.83
N GLY A 54 9.48 -9.82 7.47
CA GLY A 54 8.58 -9.25 8.45
C GLY A 54 7.94 -10.29 9.35
N VAL A 55 7.47 -9.85 10.51
CA VAL A 55 6.69 -10.66 11.45
C VAL A 55 5.50 -9.85 11.94
N SER A 56 4.30 -10.38 11.80
CA SER A 56 3.09 -9.74 12.32
C SER A 56 2.18 -10.71 13.04
N TYR A 57 1.45 -10.19 14.02
CA TYR A 57 0.41 -10.91 14.72
C TYR A 57 -0.89 -10.11 14.70
N THR A 58 -1.90 -10.69 14.08
CA THR A 58 -3.23 -10.11 13.94
C THR A 58 -4.22 -10.90 14.76
N PHE A 59 -5.03 -10.22 15.56
CA PHE A 59 -6.00 -10.85 16.45
C PHE A 59 -7.26 -10.02 16.63
N PRO A 60 -8.43 -10.67 16.84
CA PRO A 60 -9.68 -9.98 17.12
C PRO A 60 -9.74 -9.49 18.58
N VAL A 61 -10.39 -8.37 18.80
CA VAL A 61 -10.73 -7.83 20.12
C VAL A 61 -12.25 -7.60 20.18
N GLY A 62 -12.94 -8.54 20.81
CA GLY A 62 -14.40 -8.60 20.73
C GLY A 62 -14.87 -8.99 19.32
N ASP A 63 -16.10 -8.56 18.95
CA ASP A 63 -16.75 -9.03 17.73
C ASP A 63 -16.53 -8.13 16.52
N SER A 64 -15.95 -6.92 16.73
CA SER A 64 -15.90 -5.89 15.67
C SER A 64 -14.55 -5.21 15.50
N MET A 65 -13.59 -5.52 16.35
CA MET A 65 -12.27 -4.90 16.26
C MET A 65 -11.19 -5.93 15.95
N THR A 66 -10.31 -5.57 15.03
CA THR A 66 -9.09 -6.33 14.70
C THR A 66 -7.88 -5.48 15.04
N VAL A 67 -6.86 -6.08 15.62
CA VAL A 67 -5.61 -5.42 15.97
C VAL A 67 -4.45 -6.17 15.33
N ILE A 68 -3.48 -5.46 14.81
CA ILE A 68 -2.21 -5.99 14.33
C ILE A 68 -1.06 -5.36 15.10
N VAL A 69 -0.04 -6.15 15.39
CA VAL A 69 1.26 -5.69 15.89
C VAL A 69 2.34 -6.45 15.13
N GLY A 70 3.46 -5.81 14.85
CA GLY A 70 4.52 -6.50 14.14
C GLY A 70 5.83 -5.71 14.11
N ASP A 71 6.78 -6.34 13.48
CA ASP A 71 8.09 -5.81 13.18
C ASP A 71 8.36 -5.96 11.69
N ASN A 72 8.86 -4.90 11.07
CA ASN A 72 9.05 -4.79 9.63
C ASN A 72 7.76 -5.14 8.85
N THR A 73 6.65 -4.57 9.28
CA THR A 73 5.33 -4.69 8.67
C THR A 73 4.66 -3.33 8.58
N ASP A 74 3.57 -3.24 7.84
CA ASP A 74 2.90 -1.98 7.57
C ASP A 74 1.97 -1.58 8.70
N GLY A 75 2.08 -0.34 9.19
CA GLY A 75 1.11 0.25 10.10
C GLY A 75 -0.29 0.35 9.48
N SER A 76 -0.37 0.42 8.17
CA SER A 76 -1.60 0.44 7.37
C SER A 76 -2.12 -0.94 6.95
N ALA A 77 -1.57 -2.04 7.44
CA ALA A 77 -1.95 -3.40 7.03
C ALA A 77 -3.46 -3.72 7.19
N LEU A 78 -4.17 -2.97 8.05
CA LEU A 78 -5.61 -3.10 8.24
C LEU A 78 -6.42 -2.01 7.51
N PHE A 79 -5.79 -1.17 6.71
CA PHE A 79 -6.50 -0.19 5.89
C PHE A 79 -7.16 -0.87 4.69
N THR A 80 -8.24 -0.27 4.24
CA THR A 80 -8.97 -0.75 3.06
C THR A 80 -8.93 0.29 1.96
N THR A 81 -8.29 -0.04 0.84
CA THR A 81 -8.36 0.75 -0.39
C THR A 81 -9.51 0.24 -1.25
N ALA A 82 -10.47 1.10 -1.55
CA ALA A 82 -11.62 0.75 -2.38
C ALA A 82 -11.21 0.67 -3.86
N CYS A 83 -10.68 -0.48 -4.25
CA CYS A 83 -10.22 -0.77 -5.60
C CYS A 83 -10.58 -2.21 -5.99
N ALA A 84 -11.11 -2.40 -7.18
CA ALA A 84 -11.41 -3.71 -7.75
C ALA A 84 -10.39 -4.14 -8.83
N TYR A 85 -9.44 -3.26 -9.16
CA TYR A 85 -8.38 -3.55 -10.13
C TYR A 85 -7.25 -4.32 -9.47
N GLY A 86 -6.80 -5.40 -10.11
CA GLY A 86 -5.73 -6.27 -9.61
C GLY A 86 -4.68 -6.55 -10.68
N GLY A 87 -4.15 -5.50 -11.32
CA GLY A 87 -3.08 -5.63 -12.32
C GLY A 87 -1.75 -6.09 -11.72
N PRO A 88 -0.83 -6.57 -12.55
CA PRO A 88 0.45 -7.11 -12.11
C PRO A 88 1.50 -6.05 -11.76
N SER A 89 1.28 -4.78 -12.06
CA SER A 89 2.22 -3.72 -11.70
C SER A 89 1.91 -3.18 -10.31
N ASP A 90 2.94 -3.04 -9.50
CA ASP A 90 2.87 -2.52 -8.14
C ASP A 90 2.19 -1.14 -8.09
N THR A 91 2.72 -0.18 -8.82
CA THR A 91 2.20 1.20 -8.84
C THR A 91 0.73 1.31 -9.23
N LEU A 92 0.25 0.55 -10.23
CA LEU A 92 -1.16 0.64 -10.66
C LEU A 92 -2.09 -0.17 -9.77
N SER A 93 -1.60 -1.24 -9.12
CA SER A 93 -2.38 -2.02 -8.16
C SER A 93 -2.72 -1.23 -6.89
N ASP A 94 -1.92 -0.24 -6.54
CA ASP A 94 -2.19 0.68 -5.43
C ASP A 94 -3.38 1.60 -5.68
N CYS A 95 -3.85 1.68 -6.94
CA CYS A 95 -4.99 2.54 -7.31
C CYS A 95 -4.81 4.00 -6.93
N ALA A 96 -3.58 4.54 -7.04
CA ALA A 96 -3.18 5.86 -6.58
C ALA A 96 -3.33 6.09 -5.07
N ASN A 97 -3.22 5.08 -4.24
CA ASN A 97 -3.02 5.19 -2.80
C ASN A 97 -1.56 4.87 -2.47
N VAL A 98 -0.65 5.68 -2.96
CA VAL A 98 0.78 5.38 -3.06
C VAL A 98 1.51 5.68 -1.76
N ASN A 99 1.22 6.83 -1.14
CA ASN A 99 1.97 7.32 0.02
C ASN A 99 1.11 7.42 1.29
N ALA A 100 -0.22 7.45 1.17
CA ALA A 100 -1.11 7.46 2.32
C ALA A 100 -1.11 6.12 3.09
N GLY A 101 -0.53 5.07 2.53
CA GLY A 101 -0.16 3.86 3.23
C GLY A 101 1.07 4.07 4.12
N ILE A 102 1.09 3.43 5.29
CA ILE A 102 2.18 3.55 6.26
C ILE A 102 3.05 2.30 6.16
N THR A 103 4.14 2.41 5.42
CA THR A 103 5.08 1.31 5.11
C THR A 103 6.48 1.57 5.68
N ASN A 104 6.57 2.12 6.88
CA ASN A 104 7.86 2.33 7.54
C ASN A 104 8.34 1.03 8.20
N GLY A 105 9.54 0.60 7.88
CA GLY A 105 10.17 -0.54 8.53
C GLY A 105 10.39 -0.32 10.03
N GLY A 106 10.36 -1.39 10.81
CA GLY A 106 10.47 -1.39 12.26
C GLY A 106 9.15 -1.77 12.93
N PHE A 107 8.93 -1.28 14.15
CA PHE A 107 7.71 -1.59 14.90
C PHE A 107 6.47 -0.98 14.22
N ALA A 108 5.43 -1.80 14.08
CA ALA A 108 4.14 -1.36 13.59
C ALA A 108 2.99 -1.83 14.47
N VAL A 109 1.95 -1.03 14.57
CA VAL A 109 0.70 -1.36 15.23
C VAL A 109 -0.48 -0.73 14.49
N GLY A 110 -1.55 -1.49 14.32
CA GLY A 110 -2.78 -1.01 13.71
C GLY A 110 -4.02 -1.58 14.39
N ALA A 111 -5.14 -0.89 14.21
CA ALA A 111 -6.44 -1.36 14.66
C ALA A 111 -7.50 -0.96 13.63
N ALA A 112 -8.40 -1.88 13.33
CA ALA A 112 -9.56 -1.66 12.48
C ALA A 112 -10.84 -1.99 13.24
N TYR A 113 -11.89 -1.22 13.02
CA TYR A 113 -13.20 -1.43 13.58
C TYR A 113 -14.25 -1.56 12.48
N ASP A 114 -15.00 -2.65 12.50
CA ASP A 114 -16.15 -2.89 11.63
C ASP A 114 -17.44 -2.40 12.34
N PHE A 115 -18.05 -1.36 11.78
CA PHE A 115 -19.31 -0.80 12.28
C PHE A 115 -20.53 -1.62 11.85
N GLY A 116 -20.34 -2.64 11.03
CA GLY A 116 -21.39 -3.34 10.31
C GLY A 116 -21.88 -2.55 9.10
N ASN A 117 -22.72 -3.17 8.30
CA ASN A 117 -23.29 -2.57 7.08
C ASN A 117 -22.24 -2.08 6.06
N GLY A 118 -21.04 -2.68 6.04
CA GLY A 118 -19.96 -2.38 5.10
C GLY A 118 -19.09 -1.17 5.47
N LEU A 119 -19.34 -0.49 6.58
CA LEU A 119 -18.49 0.62 7.03
C LEU A 119 -17.40 0.12 7.94
N THR A 120 -16.14 0.49 7.63
CA THR A 120 -14.95 0.21 8.45
C THR A 120 -14.15 1.48 8.71
N ALA A 121 -13.44 1.53 9.82
CA ALA A 121 -12.45 2.56 10.09
C ALA A 121 -11.20 1.91 10.70
N ALA A 122 -10.03 2.38 10.31
CA ALA A 122 -8.77 1.88 10.81
C ALA A 122 -7.81 3.02 11.15
N VAL A 123 -6.89 2.74 12.05
CA VAL A 123 -5.77 3.61 12.41
C VAL A 123 -4.50 2.77 12.48
N GLY A 124 -3.37 3.38 12.20
CA GLY A 124 -2.09 2.69 12.23
C GLY A 124 -0.93 3.60 12.56
N TYR A 125 0.14 2.99 13.01
CA TYR A 125 1.41 3.59 13.32
C TYR A 125 2.54 2.65 12.88
N ALA A 126 3.60 3.20 12.35
CA ALA A 126 4.85 2.50 12.12
C ALA A 126 6.02 3.44 12.41
N GLY A 127 7.13 2.88 12.88
CA GLY A 127 8.31 3.68 13.18
C GLY A 127 9.49 2.84 13.67
N PRO A 128 10.67 3.45 13.79
CA PRO A 128 11.85 2.75 14.26
C PRO A 128 11.67 2.26 15.70
N GLU A 129 12.29 1.15 16.04
CA GLU A 129 12.21 0.52 17.36
C GLU A 129 12.78 1.40 18.50
N THR A 130 13.68 2.31 18.14
CA THR A 130 14.28 3.25 19.06
C THR A 130 13.71 4.64 18.83
N GLY A 131 13.14 5.24 19.87
CA GLY A 131 12.55 6.57 19.78
C GLY A 131 11.11 6.59 19.31
N ILE A 132 10.35 5.53 19.59
CA ILE A 132 8.92 5.42 19.26
C ILE A 132 8.17 6.68 19.74
N MET A 133 7.47 7.35 18.81
CA MET A 133 6.69 8.57 19.05
C MET A 133 7.51 9.74 19.63
N THR A 134 8.78 9.85 19.26
CA THR A 134 9.62 11.01 19.61
C THR A 134 9.82 11.92 18.40
N GLU A 135 9.89 13.22 18.62
CA GLU A 135 10.08 14.23 17.58
C GLU A 135 11.34 14.03 16.71
N GLU A 136 12.31 13.24 17.19
CA GLU A 136 13.54 12.95 16.45
C GLU A 136 13.49 11.67 15.62
N SER A 137 12.40 10.94 15.68
CA SER A 137 12.21 9.68 14.96
C SER A 137 11.42 9.89 13.67
N ALA A 138 11.75 9.11 12.65
CA ALA A 138 10.97 9.01 11.44
C ALA A 138 9.74 8.11 11.69
N ASP A 139 8.72 8.65 12.30
CA ASP A 139 7.48 7.95 12.62
C ASP A 139 6.43 8.17 11.51
N ALA A 140 5.55 7.22 11.33
CA ALA A 140 4.42 7.33 10.42
C ALA A 140 3.11 6.94 11.12
N TYR A 141 2.06 7.69 10.90
CA TYR A 141 0.74 7.37 11.41
C TYR A 141 -0.35 7.71 10.40
N GLY A 142 -1.46 7.04 10.48
CA GLY A 142 -2.53 7.28 9.55
C GLY A 142 -3.88 6.76 10.00
N ALA A 143 -4.87 7.08 9.20
CA ALA A 143 -6.26 6.68 9.38
C ALA A 143 -6.90 6.37 8.04
N ASN A 144 -7.82 5.41 8.06
CA ASN A 144 -8.58 5.01 6.90
C ASN A 144 -10.05 4.85 7.28
N VAL A 145 -10.95 5.26 6.40
CA VAL A 145 -12.37 4.96 6.46
C VAL A 145 -12.79 4.39 5.14
N ALA A 146 -13.43 3.24 5.14
CA ALA A 146 -13.90 2.59 3.94
C ALA A 146 -15.35 2.13 4.06
N PHE A 147 -16.04 2.14 2.93
CA PHE A 147 -17.39 1.64 2.79
C PHE A 147 -17.48 0.66 1.63
N ASP A 148 -17.96 -0.54 1.91
CA ASP A 148 -18.30 -1.57 0.92
C ASP A 148 -19.81 -1.72 0.81
N GLY A 149 -20.37 -1.33 -0.32
CA GLY A 149 -21.79 -1.48 -0.68
C GLY A 149 -22.08 -2.76 -1.46
N GLY A 150 -21.12 -3.68 -1.56
CA GLY A 150 -21.19 -4.93 -2.30
C GLY A 150 -20.81 -4.79 -3.77
N ASN A 151 -21.47 -3.95 -4.52
CA ASN A 151 -21.14 -3.67 -5.92
C ASN A 151 -20.43 -2.33 -6.13
N TYR A 152 -20.17 -1.58 -5.09
CA TYR A 152 -19.35 -0.36 -5.11
C TYR A 152 -18.64 -0.20 -3.78
N GLY A 153 -17.51 0.46 -3.80
CA GLY A 153 -16.76 0.82 -2.61
C GLY A 153 -16.22 2.23 -2.70
N LEU A 154 -15.99 2.80 -1.53
CA LEU A 154 -15.35 4.11 -1.34
C LEU A 154 -14.37 4.01 -0.18
N SER A 155 -13.19 4.63 -0.30
CA SER A 155 -12.28 4.77 0.83
C SER A 155 -11.60 6.14 0.83
N LEU A 156 -11.32 6.60 2.02
CA LEU A 156 -10.51 7.79 2.29
C LEU A 156 -9.39 7.37 3.23
N THR A 157 -8.16 7.60 2.80
CA THR A 157 -6.95 7.29 3.57
C THR A 157 -6.17 8.58 3.83
N TYR A 158 -5.67 8.74 5.02
CA TYR A 158 -4.77 9.80 5.42
C TYR A 158 -3.52 9.18 6.03
N GLY A 159 -2.36 9.61 5.59
CA GLY A 159 -1.06 9.26 6.15
C GLY A 159 -0.26 10.50 6.48
N SER A 160 0.50 10.43 7.55
CA SER A 160 1.50 11.40 7.93
C SER A 160 2.80 10.67 8.21
N LEU A 161 3.86 11.12 7.58
CA LEU A 161 5.20 10.56 7.66
C LEU A 161 6.14 11.66 8.16
N GLU A 162 6.74 11.43 9.31
CA GLU A 162 7.76 12.32 9.87
C GLU A 162 9.13 11.95 9.32
N ASP A 163 9.86 12.94 8.84
CA ASP A 163 11.29 12.77 8.58
C ASP A 163 12.08 13.02 9.87
N ALA A 164 13.18 12.28 10.07
CA ALA A 164 14.02 12.44 11.24
C ALA A 164 14.56 13.87 11.30
N GLY A 165 13.86 14.74 12.03
CA GLY A 165 14.39 16.06 12.32
C GLY A 165 13.49 17.27 12.23
N THR A 166 12.29 17.28 11.66
CA THR A 166 11.35 18.43 11.81
C THR A 166 10.25 18.54 10.75
N ASP A 167 10.33 17.77 9.68
CA ASP A 167 9.43 17.97 8.53
C ASP A 167 8.46 16.81 8.46
N GLU A 168 7.19 17.09 8.22
CA GLU A 168 6.11 16.13 8.17
C GLU A 168 5.52 16.16 6.76
N ASP A 169 5.52 15.01 6.10
CA ASP A 169 4.82 14.83 4.84
C ASP A 169 3.42 14.29 5.12
N THR A 170 2.40 14.86 4.51
CA THR A 170 1.04 14.38 4.68
C THR A 170 0.41 14.01 3.35
N TYR A 171 -0.36 12.92 3.34
CA TYR A 171 -0.97 12.38 2.15
C TYR A 171 -2.45 12.08 2.38
N THR A 172 -3.27 12.35 1.38
CA THR A 172 -4.69 12.02 1.41
C THR A 172 -5.09 11.35 0.12
N ALA A 173 -5.56 10.11 0.20
CA ALA A 173 -6.01 9.33 -0.94
C ALA A 173 -7.52 9.08 -0.87
N LEU A 174 -8.18 9.23 -2.02
CA LEU A 174 -9.59 8.91 -2.23
C LEU A 174 -9.69 7.83 -3.32
N ASN A 175 -10.30 6.70 -3.00
CA ASN A 175 -10.47 5.60 -3.93
C ASN A 175 -11.93 5.18 -4.03
N ALA A 176 -12.31 4.70 -5.20
CA ALA A 176 -13.64 4.19 -5.47
C ALA A 176 -13.63 3.08 -6.53
N TYR A 177 -14.55 2.14 -6.40
CA TYR A 177 -14.86 1.20 -7.47
C TYR A 177 -16.36 1.01 -7.65
N TYR A 178 -16.72 0.53 -8.85
CA TYR A 178 -18.06 0.07 -9.16
C TYR A 178 -18.00 -1.19 -10.03
N SER A 179 -18.69 -2.25 -9.57
CA SER A 179 -18.82 -3.52 -10.28
C SER A 179 -20.22 -3.65 -10.87
N PHE A 180 -20.28 -3.83 -12.19
CA PHE A 180 -21.53 -4.01 -12.92
C PHE A 180 -22.00 -5.46 -12.87
N ASP A 181 -23.29 -5.69 -13.02
CA ASP A 181 -23.87 -7.04 -13.12
C ASP A 181 -23.29 -7.86 -14.29
N SER A 182 -22.67 -7.20 -15.26
CA SER A 182 -21.97 -7.83 -16.39
C SER A 182 -20.64 -8.49 -16.01
N GLY A 183 -20.16 -8.35 -14.75
CA GLY A 183 -18.86 -8.82 -14.31
C GLY A 183 -17.69 -7.87 -14.66
N ILE A 184 -18.00 -6.67 -15.14
CA ILE A 184 -16.99 -5.62 -15.37
C ILE A 184 -16.93 -4.71 -14.15
N SER A 185 -15.72 -4.36 -13.71
CA SER A 185 -15.47 -3.40 -12.65
C SER A 185 -14.67 -2.21 -13.18
N ILE A 186 -14.96 -1.03 -12.65
CA ILE A 186 -14.21 0.19 -12.90
C ILE A 186 -13.72 0.70 -11.55
N SER A 187 -12.43 1.04 -11.47
CA SER A 187 -11.81 1.62 -10.29
C SER A 187 -11.16 2.94 -10.63
N ALA A 188 -11.16 3.87 -9.68
CA ALA A 188 -10.48 5.15 -9.78
C ALA A 188 -9.90 5.53 -8.43
N GLY A 189 -8.77 6.23 -8.45
CA GLY A 189 -8.10 6.75 -7.27
C GLY A 189 -7.41 8.07 -7.54
N TYR A 190 -7.27 8.85 -6.49
CA TYR A 190 -6.56 10.12 -6.49
C TYR A 190 -5.93 10.37 -5.12
N GLU A 191 -4.65 10.70 -5.11
CA GLU A 191 -3.90 11.07 -3.91
C GLU A 191 -3.28 12.44 -4.09
N VAL A 192 -3.29 13.22 -3.03
CA VAL A 192 -2.55 14.48 -2.90
C VAL A 192 -1.66 14.39 -1.68
N GLY A 193 -0.45 14.92 -1.78
CA GLY A 193 0.49 15.04 -0.68
C GLY A 193 0.97 16.48 -0.53
N ASP A 194 1.20 16.88 0.71
CA ASP A 194 1.89 18.10 1.12
C ASP A 194 3.23 17.67 1.70
N ILE A 195 4.32 18.12 1.08
CA ILE A 195 5.69 17.74 1.42
C ILE A 195 6.30 18.80 2.31
N GLY A 196 6.56 18.43 3.57
CA GLY A 196 7.31 19.24 4.50
C GLY A 196 8.77 19.36 4.10
N GLY A 197 9.44 20.40 4.56
CA GLY A 197 10.89 20.51 4.50
C GLY A 197 11.47 21.62 3.64
N ALA A 198 12.50 22.23 4.21
CA ALA A 198 13.17 23.42 3.65
C ALA A 198 14.01 23.17 2.39
N LEU A 199 14.09 21.93 1.91
CA LEU A 199 14.78 21.57 0.66
C LEU A 199 13.80 21.33 -0.49
N ALA A 200 12.51 21.42 -0.23
CA ALA A 200 11.49 21.14 -1.21
C ALA A 200 11.41 22.25 -2.25
N ALA A 201 11.99 21.98 -3.40
CA ALA A 201 11.54 22.63 -4.63
C ALA A 201 10.14 22.09 -5.05
N VAL A 202 9.60 21.16 -4.28
CA VAL A 202 8.30 20.50 -4.42
C VAL A 202 7.64 20.55 -3.06
N ASP A 203 6.53 21.21 -2.97
CA ASP A 203 5.66 21.31 -1.82
C ASP A 203 4.40 20.45 -1.94
N GLU A 204 4.10 19.94 -3.14
CA GLU A 204 2.91 19.11 -3.39
C GLU A 204 3.25 17.88 -4.25
N THR A 205 2.54 16.78 -4.01
CA THR A 205 2.57 15.59 -4.86
C THR A 205 1.15 15.20 -5.28
N GLU A 206 1.04 14.57 -6.42
CA GLU A 206 -0.22 14.05 -6.94
C GLU A 206 -0.03 12.65 -7.50
N ALA A 207 -1.01 11.78 -7.30
CA ALA A 207 -1.15 10.53 -8.02
C ALA A 207 -2.60 10.34 -8.48
N TYR A 208 -2.82 9.73 -9.63
CA TYR A 208 -4.13 9.35 -10.09
C TYR A 208 -4.13 8.02 -10.84
N PHE A 209 -5.27 7.37 -10.82
CA PHE A 209 -5.47 6.05 -11.40
C PHE A 209 -6.88 5.91 -11.94
N ILE A 210 -7.02 5.23 -13.07
CA ILE A 210 -8.28 4.69 -13.59
C ILE A 210 -7.99 3.31 -14.18
N GLY A 211 -8.73 2.30 -13.72
CA GLY A 211 -8.63 0.92 -14.21
C GLY A 211 -9.98 0.32 -14.51
N VAL A 212 -9.98 -0.65 -15.39
CA VAL A 212 -11.13 -1.49 -15.73
C VAL A 212 -10.67 -2.94 -15.80
N ASN A 213 -11.42 -3.85 -15.21
CA ASN A 213 -11.18 -5.29 -15.30
C ASN A 213 -12.48 -6.07 -15.38
N GLY A 214 -12.40 -7.30 -15.82
CA GLY A 214 -13.58 -8.17 -15.88
C GLY A 214 -13.25 -9.57 -16.41
N GLU A 215 -14.15 -10.51 -16.13
CA GLU A 215 -14.00 -11.88 -16.56
C GLU A 215 -14.10 -12.03 -18.09
N VAL A 216 -13.12 -12.68 -18.70
CA VAL A 216 -13.08 -13.00 -20.13
C VAL A 216 -12.67 -14.45 -20.32
N GLY A 217 -13.62 -15.29 -20.68
CA GLY A 217 -13.39 -16.74 -20.79
C GLY A 217 -13.06 -17.35 -19.42
N PRO A 218 -11.94 -18.09 -19.29
CA PRO A 218 -11.55 -18.70 -18.00
C PRO A 218 -10.67 -17.81 -17.13
N GLY A 219 -10.41 -16.57 -17.52
CA GLY A 219 -9.53 -15.66 -16.81
C GLY A 219 -10.09 -14.24 -16.71
N GLU A 220 -9.28 -13.33 -16.25
CA GLU A 220 -9.58 -11.91 -16.10
C GLU A 220 -8.75 -11.08 -17.09
N LEU A 221 -9.39 -10.13 -17.75
CA LEU A 221 -8.76 -9.11 -18.57
C LEU A 221 -8.86 -7.77 -17.84
N GLY A 222 -7.75 -7.05 -17.74
CA GLY A 222 -7.72 -5.71 -17.19
C GLY A 222 -6.92 -4.73 -18.03
N ALA A 223 -7.24 -3.46 -17.88
CA ALA A 223 -6.47 -2.36 -18.44
C ALA A 223 -6.56 -1.14 -17.52
N ALA A 224 -5.45 -0.42 -17.38
CA ALA A 224 -5.37 0.76 -16.53
C ALA A 224 -4.45 1.85 -17.11
N ILE A 225 -4.67 3.04 -16.61
CA ILE A 225 -3.82 4.21 -16.77
C ILE A 225 -3.70 4.91 -15.42
N GLY A 226 -2.50 5.33 -15.07
CA GLY A 226 -2.23 6.08 -13.85
C GLY A 226 -0.88 6.77 -13.90
N THR A 227 -0.52 7.45 -12.83
CA THR A 227 0.81 8.01 -12.64
C THR A 227 1.78 6.92 -12.18
N VAL A 228 3.07 7.08 -12.49
CA VAL A 228 4.13 6.22 -11.96
C VAL A 228 4.52 6.75 -10.58
N GLY A 229 3.98 6.12 -9.54
CA GLY A 229 4.14 6.61 -8.18
C GLY A 229 3.52 7.99 -7.98
N SER A 230 3.90 8.65 -6.90
CA SER A 230 3.62 10.06 -6.73
C SER A 230 4.54 10.89 -7.61
N MET A 231 3.97 11.86 -8.29
CA MET A 231 4.72 12.81 -9.09
C MET A 231 5.38 13.82 -8.18
N GLN A 232 6.70 13.74 -8.04
CA GLN A 232 7.51 14.73 -7.36
C GLN A 232 8.34 15.51 -8.35
N GLU A 233 8.50 16.79 -8.11
CA GLU A 233 9.37 17.61 -8.92
C GLU A 233 10.52 18.24 -8.14
N ALA A 234 11.72 18.09 -8.67
CA ALA A 234 12.85 18.91 -8.30
C ALA A 234 13.04 20.01 -9.37
N GLY A 235 12.51 21.21 -9.10
CA GLY A 235 12.89 22.44 -9.82
C GLY A 235 12.04 22.87 -10.99
N GLY A 236 10.72 22.78 -10.95
CA GLY A 236 9.84 23.62 -11.78
C GLY A 236 8.80 22.99 -12.65
N ALA A 237 8.55 21.83 -13.09
CA ALA A 237 7.35 21.26 -13.67
C ALA A 237 7.34 19.72 -13.61
N ILE A 238 6.38 19.17 -12.92
CA ILE A 238 6.21 17.72 -12.75
C ILE A 238 6.09 17.12 -14.15
N PRO A 239 7.08 16.36 -14.65
CA PRO A 239 6.87 15.61 -15.86
C PRO A 239 5.83 14.55 -15.57
N GLU A 240 4.62 14.70 -16.09
CA GLU A 240 3.60 13.66 -16.02
C GLU A 240 4.22 12.34 -16.50
N ARG A 241 4.45 11.43 -15.59
CA ARG A 241 4.85 10.06 -15.93
C ARG A 241 3.61 9.20 -15.89
N LEU A 242 3.02 9.00 -17.05
CA LEU A 242 1.89 8.11 -17.21
C LEU A 242 2.37 6.68 -17.45
N MET A 243 1.73 5.78 -16.76
CA MET A 243 1.85 4.35 -16.95
C MET A 243 0.57 3.79 -17.54
N TYR A 244 0.72 2.84 -18.45
CA TYR A 244 -0.37 2.11 -19.09
C TYR A 244 -0.14 0.64 -18.90
N GLU A 245 -1.16 -0.07 -18.45
CA GLU A 245 -1.11 -1.51 -18.30
C GLU A 245 -2.29 -2.17 -19.00
N ALA A 246 -2.04 -3.35 -19.54
CA ALA A 246 -3.07 -4.28 -19.93
C ALA A 246 -2.59 -5.70 -19.62
N TYR A 247 -3.42 -6.50 -18.98
CA TYR A 247 -3.09 -7.85 -18.57
C TYR A 247 -4.22 -8.84 -18.86
N TYR A 248 -3.85 -10.09 -18.95
CA TYR A 248 -4.76 -11.21 -18.89
C TYR A 248 -4.22 -12.23 -17.88
N SER A 249 -4.97 -12.49 -16.84
CA SER A 249 -4.65 -13.46 -15.80
C SER A 249 -5.50 -14.72 -15.98
N TYR A 250 -4.85 -15.90 -15.93
CA TYR A 250 -5.49 -17.20 -16.15
C TYR A 250 -5.04 -18.22 -15.11
#